data_0a431ef78f7ad2305861bc23c3df7362
#
_entry.id   0a431ef78f7ad2305861bc23c3df7362
#
_cell.length_a   1.000
_cell.length_b   1.000
_cell.length_c   1.000
_cell.angle_alpha   90.00
_cell.angle_beta   90.00
_cell.angle_gamma   90.00
#
_symmetry.space_group_name_H-M   'P 1'
#
loop_
_entity.id
_entity.type
_entity.pdbx_description
1 polymer ?
#
loop_
_entity_poly.entity_id
_entity_poly.type
_entity_poly.pdbx_seq_one_letter_code
_entity_poly.pdbx_strand_id
1 'polypeptide(L)'
;MRSVATRRGGKVVVANGCEGEPASSKDRLLLTRLPHLVLDGLVTAATAIGAKDAYLCVHDHETGLFDILDDAVAERNDPVRVRVAGVPARYVASEQSSIVQYLGGGPAKPTFAPPRPHERGVRGLPTLVSNVETLAHLALIARYGDRWFRSAGLPAAPGSMLVTVSGAVCRPGIYEIELGTPIGDVVMRAGGPAERPRALLVGGYFGAWLPVDVAWPLPMTHAALKAAGGALGAGMVLTLPASSCLLAETARVVRYLADEGAGQCGPCVFGLPALADAMADLAYHGGRGRVRHQLAALIPLVERRGACRHPDGVTQLIRSALRAAAEDARAHDEAGPCHGVAREPLLPLPEEIP
;
A
#
# COMPACT_ATOMS: atom_id res chain seq x y z
N MET A 1 10.07 17.27 0.00
CA MET A 1 10.67 18.33 0.84
C MET A 1 11.00 19.60 0.05
N ARG A 2 11.88 19.60 -0.96
CA ARG A 2 12.34 20.81 -1.70
C ARG A 2 11.16 21.67 -2.22
N SER A 3 10.15 21.04 -2.84
CA SER A 3 8.96 21.75 -3.40
C SER A 3 8.13 22.48 -2.34
N VAL A 4 8.12 22.03 -1.10
CA VAL A 4 7.45 22.70 0.03
C VAL A 4 8.39 23.76 0.66
N ALA A 5 9.67 23.42 0.84
CA ALA A 5 10.65 24.31 1.46
C ALA A 5 10.74 25.68 0.75
N THR A 6 10.68 25.68 -0.60
CA THR A 6 10.78 26.89 -1.42
C THR A 6 9.51 27.76 -1.44
N ARG A 7 8.37 27.27 -0.91
CA ARG A 7 7.13 28.05 -0.85
C ARG A 7 7.20 29.11 0.27
N ARG A 8 6.55 30.26 0.05
CA ARG A 8 6.42 31.32 1.04
C ARG A 8 5.24 31.05 1.99
N GLY A 9 5.30 31.60 3.20
CA GLY A 9 4.22 31.50 4.21
C GLY A 9 4.34 30.26 5.11
N GLY A 10 3.29 29.99 5.87
CA GLY A 10 3.18 28.83 6.75
C GLY A 10 3.24 27.51 5.97
N LYS A 11 3.74 26.46 6.61
CA LYS A 11 3.88 25.12 6.02
C LYS A 11 3.48 24.07 7.04
N VAL A 12 3.07 22.91 6.58
CA VAL A 12 2.66 21.79 7.42
C VAL A 12 3.41 20.54 6.99
N VAL A 13 3.73 19.67 7.96
CA VAL A 13 4.18 18.30 7.70
C VAL A 13 3.14 17.32 8.21
N VAL A 14 2.89 16.28 7.45
CA VAL A 14 2.00 15.18 7.82
C VAL A 14 2.79 13.89 7.72
N ALA A 15 2.96 13.21 8.85
CA ALA A 15 3.38 11.82 8.93
C ALA A 15 2.16 10.94 8.67
N ASN A 16 2.17 10.21 7.56
CA ASN A 16 1.12 9.26 7.22
C ASN A 16 1.45 7.89 7.81
N GLY A 17 0.83 7.57 8.95
CA GLY A 17 0.81 6.28 9.60
C GLY A 17 -0.52 5.54 9.43
N CYS A 18 -1.42 6.04 8.57
CA CYS A 18 -2.65 5.36 8.20
C CYS A 18 -2.30 4.19 7.26
N GLU A 19 -2.14 3.01 7.80
CA GLU A 19 -1.79 1.81 7.05
C GLU A 19 -3.05 1.22 6.38
N GLY A 20 -3.49 1.86 5.28
CA GLY A 20 -4.71 1.47 4.56
C GLY A 20 -4.61 0.15 3.78
N GLU A 21 -3.42 -0.45 3.67
CA GLU A 21 -3.20 -1.75 3.04
C GLU A 21 -3.42 -2.88 4.05
N PRO A 22 -4.52 -3.68 3.97
CA PRO A 22 -4.83 -4.68 4.98
C PRO A 22 -3.76 -5.77 5.16
N ALA A 23 -2.98 -6.01 4.10
CA ALA A 23 -1.93 -7.01 4.10
C ALA A 23 -0.57 -6.47 4.61
N SER A 24 -0.50 -5.20 5.04
CA SER A 24 0.69 -4.58 5.62
C SER A 24 0.52 -4.35 7.13
N SER A 25 1.63 -4.39 7.87
CA SER A 25 1.66 -4.08 9.31
C SER A 25 2.95 -3.37 9.71
N LYS A 26 3.71 -2.88 8.74
CA LYS A 26 5.02 -2.26 8.96
C LYS A 26 4.95 -0.89 9.64
N ASP A 27 3.94 -0.08 9.29
CA ASP A 27 3.78 1.24 9.86
C ASP A 27 3.30 1.15 11.31
N ARG A 28 2.38 0.23 11.59
CA ARG A 28 1.94 -0.09 12.95
C ARG A 28 3.11 -0.58 13.82
N LEU A 29 3.99 -1.44 13.28
CA LEU A 29 5.20 -1.88 14.00
C LEU A 29 6.07 -0.69 14.40
N LEU A 30 6.36 0.22 13.47
CA LEU A 30 7.16 1.40 13.75
C LEU A 30 6.53 2.30 14.80
N LEU A 31 5.24 2.56 14.69
CA LEU A 31 4.52 3.44 15.59
C LEU A 31 4.37 2.87 16.99
N THR A 32 4.25 1.54 17.13
CA THR A 32 4.14 0.89 18.45
C THR A 32 5.49 0.63 19.10
N ARG A 33 6.55 0.34 18.34
CA ARG A 33 7.84 -0.06 18.88
C ARG A 33 8.89 1.04 18.89
N LEU A 34 8.79 1.98 17.95
CA LEU A 34 9.78 3.04 17.74
C LEU A 34 9.10 4.40 17.50
N PRO A 35 8.10 4.82 18.31
CA PRO A 35 7.38 6.08 18.08
C PRO A 35 8.32 7.29 18.06
N HIS A 36 9.30 7.35 18.96
CA HIS A 36 10.28 8.44 19.02
C HIS A 36 11.14 8.55 17.75
N LEU A 37 11.48 7.43 17.09
CA LEU A 37 12.23 7.46 15.84
C LEU A 37 11.40 8.12 14.72
N VAL A 38 10.11 7.81 14.66
CA VAL A 38 9.18 8.44 13.70
C VAL A 38 9.02 9.93 14.02
N LEU A 39 8.86 10.30 15.29
CA LEU A 39 8.75 11.67 15.75
C LEU A 39 10.03 12.47 15.45
N ASP A 40 11.21 11.90 15.65
CA ASP A 40 12.49 12.52 15.28
C ASP A 40 12.54 12.87 13.79
N GLY A 41 12.10 11.94 12.94
CA GLY A 41 12.01 12.18 11.50
C GLY A 41 10.98 13.24 11.13
N LEU A 42 9.82 13.23 11.79
CA LEU A 42 8.77 14.23 11.60
C LEU A 42 9.24 15.64 11.98
N VAL A 43 9.87 15.79 13.14
CA VAL A 43 10.42 17.06 13.63
C VAL A 43 11.57 17.52 12.75
N THR A 44 12.48 16.61 12.35
CA THR A 44 13.55 16.89 11.39
C THR A 44 13.01 17.41 10.06
N ALA A 45 12.00 16.74 9.49
CA ALA A 45 11.35 17.19 8.26
C ALA A 45 10.71 18.57 8.41
N ALA A 46 10.01 18.80 9.51
CA ALA A 46 9.33 20.07 9.80
C ALA A 46 10.33 21.22 9.95
N THR A 47 11.39 21.01 10.71
CA THR A 47 12.47 21.99 10.89
C THR A 47 13.14 22.32 9.56
N ALA A 48 13.47 21.30 8.75
CA ALA A 48 14.14 21.46 7.46
C ALA A 48 13.31 22.27 6.43
N ILE A 49 11.98 22.25 6.52
CA ILE A 49 11.13 23.05 5.61
C ILE A 49 10.61 24.34 6.26
N GLY A 50 10.89 24.58 7.54
CA GLY A 50 10.42 25.74 8.31
C GLY A 50 8.94 25.65 8.69
N ALA A 51 8.39 24.44 8.90
CA ALA A 51 7.05 24.24 9.43
C ALA A 51 7.05 24.34 10.97
N LYS A 52 5.98 24.93 11.52
CA LYS A 52 5.76 25.03 12.97
C LYS A 52 4.74 24.02 13.49
N ASP A 53 3.92 23.51 12.61
CA ASP A 53 2.89 22.51 12.91
C ASP A 53 3.13 21.24 12.11
N ALA A 54 2.97 20.10 12.77
CA ALA A 54 3.06 18.78 12.19
C ALA A 54 1.91 17.89 12.71
N TYR A 55 1.48 16.96 11.88
CA TYR A 55 0.48 15.96 12.22
C TYR A 55 1.07 14.57 12.08
N LEU A 56 0.77 13.69 13.04
CA LEU A 56 0.97 12.25 12.92
C LEU A 56 -0.41 11.61 12.80
N CYS A 57 -0.73 11.09 11.61
CA CYS A 57 -2.04 10.54 11.30
C CYS A 57 -2.02 9.02 11.42
N VAL A 58 -3.02 8.46 12.12
CA VAL A 58 -3.29 7.03 12.24
C VAL A 58 -4.79 6.79 12.07
N HIS A 59 -5.23 5.53 11.92
CA HIS A 59 -6.66 5.24 11.85
C HIS A 59 -7.35 5.45 13.20
N ASP A 60 -8.55 6.02 13.19
CA ASP A 60 -9.29 6.46 14.38
C ASP A 60 -9.78 5.31 15.28
N HIS A 61 -9.89 4.09 14.76
CA HIS A 61 -10.24 2.90 15.56
C HIS A 61 -9.06 2.31 16.36
N GLU A 62 -7.84 2.73 16.10
CA GLU A 62 -6.63 2.22 16.77
C GLU A 62 -6.38 2.93 18.12
N THR A 63 -7.34 2.87 19.06
CA THR A 63 -7.31 3.63 20.33
C THR A 63 -6.05 3.39 21.14
N GLY A 64 -5.59 2.15 21.28
CA GLY A 64 -4.35 1.85 22.01
C GLY A 64 -3.07 2.39 21.35
N LEU A 65 -3.10 2.64 20.03
CA LEU A 65 -2.00 3.30 19.34
C LEU A 65 -2.01 4.81 19.62
N PHE A 66 -3.19 5.43 19.76
CA PHE A 66 -3.29 6.83 20.18
C PHE A 66 -2.63 7.08 21.52
N ASP A 67 -2.90 6.24 22.52
CA ASP A 67 -2.32 6.39 23.87
C ASP A 67 -0.78 6.35 23.80
N ILE A 68 -0.23 5.38 23.07
CA ILE A 68 1.22 5.25 22.86
C ILE A 68 1.82 6.51 22.22
N LEU A 69 1.14 7.06 21.20
CA LEU A 69 1.65 8.19 20.44
C LEU A 69 1.48 9.52 21.21
N ASP A 70 0.38 9.72 21.93
CA ASP A 70 0.16 10.89 22.75
C ASP A 70 1.15 10.92 23.92
N ASP A 71 1.42 9.79 24.57
CA ASP A 71 2.45 9.67 25.60
C ASP A 71 3.83 10.01 25.03
N ALA A 72 4.18 9.43 23.87
CA ALA A 72 5.46 9.69 23.22
C ALA A 72 5.62 11.17 22.82
N VAL A 73 4.54 11.84 22.43
CA VAL A 73 4.57 13.30 22.15
C VAL A 73 4.70 14.11 23.44
N ALA A 74 4.00 13.71 24.52
CA ALA A 74 4.04 14.40 25.82
C ALA A 74 5.40 14.32 26.50
N GLU A 75 6.15 13.25 26.29
CA GLU A 75 7.53 13.06 26.82
C GLU A 75 8.57 14.01 26.16
N ARG A 76 8.19 14.73 25.10
CA ARG A 76 9.11 15.49 24.25
C ARG A 76 8.93 17.00 24.42
N ASN A 77 10.04 17.72 24.22
CA ASN A 77 10.04 19.19 24.16
C ASN A 77 10.58 19.64 22.79
N ASP A 78 9.79 19.38 21.76
CA ASP A 78 10.18 19.66 20.37
C ASP A 78 9.91 21.13 19.98
N PRO A 79 10.71 21.73 19.08
CA PRO A 79 10.48 23.07 18.57
C PRO A 79 9.28 23.17 17.61
N VAL A 80 8.70 22.03 17.23
CA VAL A 80 7.56 21.88 16.33
C VAL A 80 6.39 21.34 17.12
N ARG A 81 5.19 21.92 16.92
CA ARG A 81 3.97 21.40 17.54
C ARG A 81 3.50 20.16 16.79
N VAL A 82 3.66 18.99 17.39
CA VAL A 82 3.15 17.72 16.86
C VAL A 82 1.76 17.44 17.45
N ARG A 83 0.83 17.00 16.59
CA ARG A 83 -0.51 16.55 16.98
C ARG A 83 -0.78 15.17 16.39
N VAL A 84 -1.22 14.24 17.22
CA VAL A 84 -1.78 12.97 16.74
C VAL A 84 -3.19 13.22 16.23
N ALA A 85 -3.54 12.65 15.09
CA ALA A 85 -4.83 12.86 14.44
C ALA A 85 -5.41 11.55 13.92
N GLY A 86 -6.65 11.24 14.32
CA GLY A 86 -7.43 10.11 13.81
C GLY A 86 -7.97 10.38 12.43
N VAL A 87 -7.85 9.40 11.54
CA VAL A 87 -8.38 9.41 10.18
C VAL A 87 -9.31 8.19 10.03
N PRO A 88 -10.49 8.33 9.40
CA PRO A 88 -11.40 7.19 9.20
C PRO A 88 -10.71 5.97 8.59
N ALA A 89 -11.04 4.79 9.10
CA ALA A 89 -10.44 3.52 8.67
C ALA A 89 -11.00 3.06 7.33
N ARG A 90 -10.60 3.71 6.24
CA ARG A 90 -10.95 3.39 4.86
C ARG A 90 -9.70 3.30 4.00
N TYR A 91 -9.67 2.39 3.04
CA TYR A 91 -8.54 2.22 2.11
C TYR A 91 -8.16 3.55 1.43
N VAL A 92 -9.14 4.25 0.87
CA VAL A 92 -8.91 5.54 0.20
C VAL A 92 -8.60 6.69 1.16
N ALA A 93 -8.93 6.55 2.46
CA ALA A 93 -8.66 7.59 3.45
C ALA A 93 -7.15 7.73 3.76
N SER A 94 -6.37 6.67 3.56
CA SER A 94 -4.91 6.65 3.72
C SER A 94 -4.16 7.37 2.58
N GLU A 95 -4.85 7.73 1.47
CA GLU A 95 -4.23 8.46 0.36
C GLU A 95 -3.88 9.90 0.80
N GLN A 96 -2.73 10.41 0.35
CA GLN A 96 -2.18 11.68 0.82
C GLN A 96 -3.14 12.89 0.68
N SER A 97 -3.89 12.99 -0.43
CA SER A 97 -4.83 14.10 -0.64
C SER A 97 -6.09 13.95 0.22
N SER A 98 -6.48 12.72 0.52
CA SER A 98 -7.57 12.38 1.42
C SER A 98 -7.27 12.84 2.86
N ILE A 99 -6.09 12.48 3.38
CA ILE A 99 -5.61 12.92 4.71
C ILE A 99 -5.57 14.45 4.79
N VAL A 100 -5.00 15.08 3.77
CA VAL A 100 -4.90 16.55 3.70
C VAL A 100 -6.27 17.20 3.70
N GLN A 101 -7.23 16.67 2.93
CA GLN A 101 -8.60 17.17 2.91
C GLN A 101 -9.28 17.01 4.28
N TYR A 102 -9.12 15.85 4.91
CA TYR A 102 -9.68 15.55 6.22
C TYR A 102 -9.13 16.48 7.32
N LEU A 103 -7.81 16.69 7.37
CA LEU A 103 -7.18 17.62 8.29
C LEU A 103 -7.58 19.08 8.02
N GLY A 104 -8.05 19.39 6.84
CA GLY A 104 -8.64 20.67 6.44
C GLY A 104 -10.10 20.85 6.86
N GLY A 105 -10.76 19.83 7.43
CA GLY A 105 -12.16 19.83 7.84
C GLY A 105 -13.13 19.28 6.79
N GLY A 106 -12.62 18.72 5.68
CA GLY A 106 -13.43 18.04 4.67
C GLY A 106 -13.53 16.52 4.90
N PRO A 107 -14.20 15.78 4.01
CA PRO A 107 -14.30 14.34 4.12
C PRO A 107 -12.94 13.65 3.85
N ALA A 108 -12.71 12.46 4.45
CA ALA A 108 -11.54 11.64 4.20
C ALA A 108 -11.63 10.93 2.83
N LYS A 109 -11.63 11.71 1.76
CA LYS A 109 -11.72 11.26 0.37
C LYS A 109 -10.66 11.93 -0.49
N PRO A 110 -10.06 11.21 -1.47
CA PRO A 110 -9.07 11.79 -2.37
C PRO A 110 -9.61 13.00 -3.14
N THR A 111 -8.73 13.96 -3.39
CA THR A 111 -9.05 15.11 -4.23
C THR A 111 -8.44 14.99 -5.60
N PHE A 112 -9.00 15.69 -6.58
CA PHE A 112 -8.42 15.79 -7.92
C PHE A 112 -7.12 16.60 -7.88
N ALA A 113 -6.13 16.18 -8.61
CA ALA A 113 -4.86 16.91 -8.74
C ALA A 113 -4.63 17.34 -10.22
N PRO A 114 -4.12 18.57 -10.46
CA PRO A 114 -3.67 19.59 -9.53
C PRO A 114 -4.82 20.38 -8.86
N PRO A 115 -4.60 21.09 -7.72
CA PRO A 115 -3.32 21.27 -7.03
C PRO A 115 -2.91 20.05 -6.19
N ARG A 116 -1.60 19.81 -6.05
CA ARG A 116 -1.07 18.75 -5.18
C ARG A 116 -0.86 19.28 -3.75
N PRO A 117 -0.77 18.42 -2.71
CA PRO A 117 -0.58 18.84 -1.32
C PRO A 117 0.59 19.80 -1.10
N HIS A 118 1.71 19.63 -1.83
CA HIS A 118 2.86 20.51 -1.72
C HIS A 118 2.62 21.92 -2.31
N GLU A 119 1.53 22.12 -3.06
CA GLU A 119 1.10 23.39 -3.61
C GLU A 119 0.00 24.01 -2.74
N ARG A 120 -1.02 23.22 -2.40
CA ARG A 120 -2.18 23.61 -1.61
C ARG A 120 -2.68 22.41 -0.80
N GLY A 121 -2.22 22.32 0.44
CA GLY A 121 -2.49 21.21 1.35
C GLY A 121 -3.42 21.59 2.51
N VAL A 122 -3.07 21.17 3.73
CA VAL A 122 -3.89 21.35 4.94
C VAL A 122 -4.23 22.84 5.14
N ARG A 123 -5.53 23.12 5.17
CA ARG A 123 -6.06 24.50 5.29
C ARG A 123 -5.47 25.47 4.25
N GLY A 124 -5.16 24.96 3.05
CA GLY A 124 -4.60 25.75 1.96
C GLY A 124 -3.10 26.00 2.04
N LEU A 125 -2.41 25.51 3.05
CA LEU A 125 -0.96 25.67 3.24
C LEU A 125 -0.18 24.60 2.48
N PRO A 126 1.00 24.93 1.89
CA PRO A 126 1.90 23.94 1.34
C PRO A 126 2.22 22.85 2.38
N THR A 127 1.92 21.59 2.03
CA THR A 127 2.01 20.46 2.95
C THR A 127 2.95 19.39 2.42
N LEU A 128 3.90 18.96 3.26
CA LEU A 128 4.69 17.76 3.04
C LEU A 128 3.96 16.58 3.67
N VAL A 129 3.55 15.61 2.87
CA VAL A 129 3.04 14.33 3.36
C VAL A 129 4.12 13.27 3.14
N SER A 130 4.44 12.50 4.17
CA SER A 130 5.44 11.43 4.10
C SER A 130 4.99 10.23 4.93
N ASN A 131 5.29 9.01 4.46
CA ASN A 131 5.04 7.81 5.24
C ASN A 131 5.97 7.76 6.46
N VAL A 132 5.53 7.09 7.52
CA VAL A 132 6.26 7.01 8.81
C VAL A 132 7.60 6.29 8.68
N GLU A 133 7.71 5.25 7.83
CA GLU A 133 8.99 4.58 7.56
C GLU A 133 9.99 5.52 6.88
N THR A 134 9.54 6.33 5.92
CA THR A 134 10.38 7.36 5.29
C THR A 134 10.88 8.39 6.30
N LEU A 135 10.06 8.76 7.28
CA LEU A 135 10.46 9.68 8.35
C LEU A 135 11.44 9.01 9.32
N ALA A 136 11.22 7.73 9.68
CA ALA A 136 12.18 6.97 10.48
C ALA A 136 13.56 6.92 9.82
N HIS A 137 13.61 6.62 8.52
CA HIS A 137 14.87 6.69 7.76
C HIS A 137 15.48 8.10 7.73
N LEU A 138 14.67 9.15 7.62
CA LEU A 138 15.16 10.52 7.66
C LEU A 138 15.83 10.82 9.00
N ALA A 139 15.28 10.38 10.13
CA ALA A 139 15.88 10.52 11.44
C ALA A 139 17.24 9.81 11.53
N LEU A 140 17.32 8.59 11.05
CA LEU A 140 18.55 7.80 11.03
C LEU A 140 19.62 8.44 10.12
N ILE A 141 19.24 8.93 8.95
CA ILE A 141 20.14 9.63 8.04
C ILE A 141 20.66 10.95 8.68
N ALA A 142 19.78 11.70 9.34
CA ALA A 142 20.17 12.91 10.03
C ALA A 142 21.17 12.65 11.17
N ARG A 143 21.04 11.50 11.84
CA ARG A 143 21.93 11.10 12.96
C ARG A 143 23.25 10.48 12.49
N TYR A 144 23.21 9.59 11.51
CA TYR A 144 24.37 8.75 11.13
C TYR A 144 25.00 9.16 9.78
N GLY A 145 24.32 10.01 9.00
CA GLY A 145 24.79 10.51 7.71
C GLY A 145 24.40 9.62 6.53
N ASP A 146 24.59 10.19 5.34
CA ASP A 146 24.24 9.54 4.07
C ASP A 146 25.13 8.33 3.74
N ARG A 147 26.39 8.36 4.14
CA ARG A 147 27.32 7.23 3.93
C ARG A 147 26.86 5.99 4.68
N TRP A 148 26.39 6.17 5.91
CA TRP A 148 25.81 5.08 6.70
C TRP A 148 24.59 4.48 5.99
N PHE A 149 23.64 5.31 5.54
CA PHE A 149 22.46 4.83 4.82
C PHE A 149 22.82 4.08 3.53
N ARG A 150 23.84 4.56 2.82
CA ARG A 150 24.31 3.94 1.57
C ARG A 150 25.19 2.71 1.77
N SER A 151 25.54 2.36 3.00
CA SER A 151 26.31 1.14 3.28
C SER A 151 25.46 -0.13 3.18
N ALA A 152 24.14 0.00 3.21
CA ALA A 152 23.19 -1.07 2.99
C ALA A 152 22.53 -0.93 1.62
N GLY A 153 22.09 -2.05 1.06
CA GLY A 153 21.42 -2.11 -0.25
C GLY A 153 22.38 -2.02 -1.44
N LEU A 154 21.81 -1.77 -2.61
CA LEU A 154 22.57 -1.64 -3.84
C LEU A 154 22.99 -0.18 -4.07
N PRO A 155 24.10 0.10 -4.79
CA PRO A 155 24.50 1.47 -5.13
C PRO A 155 23.39 2.28 -5.82
N ALA A 156 22.59 1.64 -6.69
CA ALA A 156 21.46 2.25 -7.38
C ALA A 156 20.14 2.26 -6.57
N ALA A 157 20.09 1.51 -5.48
CA ALA A 157 18.94 1.42 -4.56
C ALA A 157 19.48 1.22 -3.13
N PRO A 158 20.06 2.28 -2.52
CA PRO A 158 20.65 2.18 -1.18
C PRO A 158 19.58 2.14 -0.09
N GLY A 159 19.97 1.59 1.05
CA GLY A 159 19.17 1.53 2.26
C GLY A 159 18.44 0.22 2.45
N SER A 160 17.59 0.18 3.46
CA SER A 160 16.72 -0.93 3.84
C SER A 160 15.25 -0.54 3.72
N MET A 161 14.37 -1.52 3.85
CA MET A 161 12.93 -1.32 3.99
C MET A 161 12.32 -2.42 4.85
N LEU A 162 11.17 -2.13 5.45
CA LEU A 162 10.34 -3.12 6.11
C LEU A 162 9.42 -3.80 5.09
N VAL A 163 9.33 -5.13 5.18
CA VAL A 163 8.48 -5.95 4.32
C VAL A 163 7.60 -6.83 5.19
N THR A 164 6.28 -6.74 4.99
CA THR A 164 5.34 -7.71 5.56
C THR A 164 5.32 -8.95 4.67
N VAL A 165 5.69 -10.10 5.22
CA VAL A 165 5.67 -11.39 4.53
C VAL A 165 4.54 -12.23 5.10
N SER A 166 3.65 -12.72 4.22
CA SER A 166 2.44 -13.45 4.62
C SER A 166 2.02 -14.52 3.60
N GLY A 167 0.83 -15.08 3.78
CA GLY A 167 0.34 -16.20 2.98
C GLY A 167 0.95 -17.52 3.41
N ALA A 168 1.17 -18.44 2.48
CA ALA A 168 1.71 -19.78 2.76
C ALA A 168 3.22 -19.78 3.02
N VAL A 169 3.65 -19.14 4.12
CA VAL A 169 5.03 -19.14 4.62
C VAL A 169 5.09 -19.69 6.04
N CYS A 170 6.21 -20.27 6.44
CA CYS A 170 6.33 -20.92 7.74
C CYS A 170 6.31 -19.92 8.92
N ARG A 171 6.79 -18.70 8.74
CA ARG A 171 6.86 -17.67 9.78
C ARG A 171 6.43 -16.32 9.20
N PRO A 172 5.12 -16.07 9.07
CA PRO A 172 4.63 -14.76 8.64
C PRO A 172 5.05 -13.67 9.63
N GLY A 173 5.32 -12.46 9.13
CA GLY A 173 5.77 -11.35 9.98
C GLY A 173 6.37 -10.21 9.18
N ILE A 174 6.97 -9.26 9.91
CA ILE A 174 7.63 -8.09 9.32
C ILE A 174 9.14 -8.28 9.40
N TYR A 175 9.81 -8.07 8.27
CA TYR A 175 11.24 -8.28 8.12
C TYR A 175 11.89 -7.02 7.56
N GLU A 176 12.97 -6.57 8.17
CA GLU A 176 13.83 -5.56 7.56
C GLU A 176 14.76 -6.24 6.55
N ILE A 177 14.79 -5.70 5.35
CA ILE A 177 15.63 -6.18 4.26
C ILE A 177 16.44 -5.03 3.64
N GLU A 178 17.61 -5.32 3.13
CA GLU A 178 18.31 -4.39 2.25
C GLU A 178 17.62 -4.31 0.88
N LEU A 179 17.54 -3.11 0.32
CA LEU A 179 17.02 -2.94 -1.04
C LEU A 179 17.92 -3.69 -2.04
N GLY A 180 17.30 -4.48 -2.89
CA GLY A 180 17.99 -5.40 -3.81
C GLY A 180 18.04 -6.85 -3.35
N THR A 181 17.61 -7.16 -2.13
CA THR A 181 17.42 -8.57 -1.71
C THR A 181 16.44 -9.27 -2.65
N PRO A 182 16.76 -10.44 -3.22
CA PRO A 182 15.83 -11.22 -4.03
C PRO A 182 14.56 -11.58 -3.25
N ILE A 183 13.39 -11.55 -3.90
CA ILE A 183 12.11 -11.88 -3.25
C ILE A 183 12.13 -13.28 -2.66
N GLY A 184 12.76 -14.26 -3.35
CA GLY A 184 12.93 -15.61 -2.83
C GLY A 184 13.67 -15.62 -1.48
N ASP A 185 14.72 -14.82 -1.33
CA ASP A 185 15.49 -14.73 -0.08
C ASP A 185 14.65 -14.06 1.03
N VAL A 186 13.79 -13.10 0.68
CA VAL A 186 12.82 -12.52 1.63
C VAL A 186 11.86 -13.60 2.15
N VAL A 187 11.32 -14.43 1.26
CA VAL A 187 10.46 -15.57 1.63
C VAL A 187 11.23 -16.59 2.48
N MET A 188 12.49 -16.87 2.13
CA MET A 188 13.34 -17.79 2.92
C MET A 188 13.65 -17.26 4.32
N ARG A 189 13.81 -15.95 4.52
CA ARG A 189 13.91 -15.35 5.88
C ARG A 189 12.66 -15.59 6.72
N ALA A 190 11.48 -15.66 6.08
CA ALA A 190 10.22 -16.05 6.71
C ALA A 190 10.06 -17.57 6.89
N GLY A 191 11.15 -18.32 6.89
CA GLY A 191 11.18 -19.78 7.08
C GLY A 191 10.89 -20.58 5.83
N GLY A 192 10.79 -19.92 4.69
CA GLY A 192 10.43 -20.54 3.40
C GLY A 192 8.94 -20.76 3.22
N PRO A 193 8.52 -21.22 2.04
CA PRO A 193 7.13 -21.54 1.76
C PRO A 193 6.66 -22.74 2.59
N ALA A 194 5.46 -22.64 3.17
CA ALA A 194 4.81 -23.76 3.90
C ALA A 194 4.21 -24.81 2.94
N GLU A 195 3.85 -24.38 1.74
CA GLU A 195 3.41 -25.24 0.63
C GLU A 195 4.12 -24.79 -0.65
N ARG A 196 4.11 -25.67 -1.70
CA ARG A 196 4.67 -25.31 -3.03
C ARG A 196 4.04 -24.00 -3.54
N PRO A 197 4.83 -22.94 -3.72
CA PRO A 197 4.29 -21.67 -4.20
C PRO A 197 3.99 -21.74 -5.71
N ARG A 198 2.93 -21.04 -6.14
CA ARG A 198 2.62 -20.84 -7.58
C ARG A 198 2.83 -19.39 -8.03
N ALA A 199 2.50 -18.44 -7.18
CA ALA A 199 2.62 -17.02 -7.46
C ALA A 199 2.87 -16.24 -6.17
N LEU A 200 3.39 -15.03 -6.30
CA LEU A 200 3.54 -14.09 -5.20
C LEU A 200 2.82 -12.78 -5.56
N LEU A 201 2.09 -12.24 -4.58
CA LEU A 201 1.59 -10.87 -4.66
C LEU A 201 2.63 -9.96 -4.02
N VAL A 202 3.12 -8.99 -4.78
CA VAL A 202 4.19 -8.08 -4.34
C VAL A 202 3.70 -6.64 -4.40
N GLY A 203 3.91 -5.90 -3.30
CA GLY A 203 3.64 -4.46 -3.21
C GLY A 203 2.27 -4.07 -2.68
N GLY A 204 1.41 -5.01 -2.30
CA GLY A 204 0.05 -4.76 -1.80
C GLY A 204 -1.03 -4.98 -2.85
N TYR A 205 -2.26 -4.56 -2.54
CA TYR A 205 -3.42 -4.75 -3.41
C TYR A 205 -3.37 -3.86 -4.67
N PHE A 206 -2.55 -2.83 -4.68
CA PHE A 206 -2.18 -2.08 -5.89
C PHE A 206 -0.85 -2.53 -6.51
N GLY A 207 -0.30 -3.64 -6.01
CA GLY A 207 0.88 -4.28 -6.55
C GLY A 207 0.60 -5.19 -7.74
N ALA A 208 1.29 -6.32 -7.80
CA ALA A 208 1.11 -7.27 -8.89
C ALA A 208 1.28 -8.73 -8.42
N TRP A 209 0.45 -9.60 -8.99
CA TRP A 209 0.70 -11.03 -9.01
C TRP A 209 1.84 -11.35 -9.99
N LEU A 210 2.83 -12.05 -9.52
CA LEU A 210 3.96 -12.53 -10.32
C LEU A 210 4.05 -14.06 -10.19
N PRO A 211 4.21 -14.81 -11.30
CA PRO A 211 4.53 -16.24 -11.25
C PRO A 211 5.80 -16.46 -10.41
N VAL A 212 5.88 -17.60 -9.72
CA VAL A 212 6.98 -17.86 -8.78
C VAL A 212 8.36 -17.82 -9.44
N ASP A 213 8.46 -18.35 -10.65
CA ASP A 213 9.71 -18.37 -11.44
C ASP A 213 10.21 -16.97 -11.84
N VAL A 214 9.29 -16.04 -12.04
CA VAL A 214 9.58 -14.63 -12.31
C VAL A 214 9.91 -13.89 -11.01
N ALA A 215 9.09 -14.08 -9.97
CA ALA A 215 9.21 -13.34 -8.71
C ALA A 215 10.45 -13.74 -7.90
N TRP A 216 10.79 -15.03 -7.87
CA TRP A 216 11.78 -15.58 -6.97
C TRP A 216 13.17 -14.94 -7.08
N PRO A 217 13.77 -14.78 -8.28
CA PRO A 217 15.06 -14.13 -8.45
C PRO A 217 14.98 -12.60 -8.49
N LEU A 218 13.77 -12.01 -8.49
CA LEU A 218 13.59 -10.58 -8.72
C LEU A 218 14.05 -9.77 -7.50
N PRO A 219 14.97 -8.80 -7.66
CA PRO A 219 15.42 -7.98 -6.54
C PRO A 219 14.34 -6.98 -6.11
N MET A 220 14.18 -6.81 -4.80
CA MET A 220 13.27 -5.83 -4.19
C MET A 220 13.77 -4.40 -4.42
N THR A 221 13.57 -3.91 -5.64
CA THR A 221 13.87 -2.53 -6.04
C THR A 221 12.75 -1.95 -6.88
N HIS A 222 12.60 -0.62 -6.86
CA HIS A 222 11.63 0.07 -7.72
C HIS A 222 11.81 -0.25 -9.20
N ALA A 223 13.06 -0.28 -9.69
CA ALA A 223 13.36 -0.49 -11.09
C ALA A 223 12.99 -1.92 -11.54
N ALA A 224 13.40 -2.94 -10.78
CA ALA A 224 13.14 -4.33 -11.11
C ALA A 224 11.65 -4.67 -11.05
N LEU A 225 10.95 -4.27 -9.98
CA LEU A 225 9.53 -4.52 -9.85
C LEU A 225 8.71 -3.79 -10.92
N LYS A 226 9.07 -2.55 -11.26
CA LYS A 226 8.43 -1.82 -12.35
C LYS A 226 8.61 -2.52 -13.70
N ALA A 227 9.81 -3.04 -13.98
CA ALA A 227 10.08 -3.80 -15.21
C ALA A 227 9.26 -5.09 -15.27
N ALA A 228 9.00 -5.74 -14.14
CA ALA A 228 8.12 -6.92 -14.03
C ALA A 228 6.62 -6.57 -13.99
N GLY A 229 6.26 -5.29 -14.13
CA GLY A 229 4.88 -4.84 -14.09
C GLY A 229 4.27 -4.73 -12.69
N GLY A 230 5.11 -4.63 -11.66
CA GLY A 230 4.72 -4.44 -10.26
C GLY A 230 5.27 -3.14 -9.66
N ALA A 231 5.25 -3.06 -8.34
CA ALA A 231 5.79 -1.95 -7.56
C ALA A 231 6.23 -2.42 -6.17
N LEU A 232 7.12 -1.69 -5.49
CA LEU A 232 7.40 -1.93 -4.06
C LEU A 232 6.15 -1.70 -3.19
N GLY A 233 5.33 -0.72 -3.58
CA GLY A 233 4.01 -0.43 -2.97
C GLY A 233 4.07 -0.29 -1.45
N ALA A 234 3.22 -1.03 -0.75
CA ALA A 234 3.12 -1.06 0.70
C ALA A 234 4.24 -1.89 1.39
N GLY A 235 5.25 -2.38 0.63
CA GLY A 235 6.28 -3.23 1.23
C GLY A 235 5.74 -4.57 1.72
N MET A 236 5.05 -5.31 0.86
CA MET A 236 4.55 -6.64 1.21
C MET A 236 4.90 -7.70 0.16
N VAL A 237 5.04 -8.93 0.62
CA VAL A 237 5.18 -10.15 -0.18
C VAL A 237 4.24 -11.20 0.40
N LEU A 238 3.25 -11.62 -0.39
CA LEU A 238 2.38 -12.73 -0.02
C LEU A 238 2.64 -13.92 -0.94
N THR A 239 2.84 -15.09 -0.35
CA THR A 239 3.08 -16.34 -1.08
C THR A 239 1.77 -17.11 -1.24
N LEU A 240 1.34 -17.31 -2.49
CA LEU A 240 0.16 -18.11 -2.83
C LEU A 240 0.56 -19.55 -3.14
N PRO A 241 0.03 -20.56 -2.42
CA PRO A 241 0.33 -21.97 -2.69
C PRO A 241 -0.39 -22.49 -3.95
N ALA A 242 0.13 -23.56 -4.53
CA ALA A 242 -0.47 -24.20 -5.70
C ALA A 242 -1.88 -24.76 -5.45
N SER A 243 -2.21 -25.01 -4.20
CA SER A 243 -3.53 -25.50 -3.77
C SER A 243 -4.64 -24.43 -3.77
N SER A 244 -4.29 -23.11 -3.77
CA SER A 244 -5.24 -21.99 -3.73
C SER A 244 -5.51 -21.42 -5.12
N CYS A 245 -6.69 -20.83 -5.29
CA CYS A 245 -7.11 -20.19 -6.54
C CYS A 245 -6.71 -18.71 -6.55
N LEU A 246 -5.80 -18.32 -7.43
CA LEU A 246 -5.38 -16.93 -7.61
C LEU A 246 -6.53 -16.02 -8.03
N LEU A 247 -7.44 -16.52 -8.88
CA LEU A 247 -8.59 -15.75 -9.36
C LEU A 247 -9.60 -15.48 -8.24
N ALA A 248 -9.84 -16.45 -7.36
CA ALA A 248 -10.74 -16.28 -6.21
C ALA A 248 -10.18 -15.27 -5.20
N GLU A 249 -8.88 -15.35 -4.88
CA GLU A 249 -8.22 -14.36 -4.03
C GLU A 249 -8.30 -12.96 -4.65
N THR A 250 -8.05 -12.85 -5.96
CA THR A 250 -8.14 -11.57 -6.66
C THR A 250 -9.57 -11.03 -6.67
N ALA A 251 -10.57 -11.86 -6.91
CA ALA A 251 -11.98 -11.44 -6.95
C ALA A 251 -12.43 -10.86 -5.60
N ARG A 252 -12.03 -11.47 -4.48
CA ARG A 252 -12.30 -10.97 -3.13
C ARG A 252 -11.70 -9.59 -2.90
N VAL A 253 -10.41 -9.42 -3.24
CA VAL A 253 -9.72 -8.14 -3.09
C VAL A 253 -10.32 -7.08 -4.01
N VAL A 254 -10.66 -7.41 -5.25
CA VAL A 254 -11.29 -6.48 -6.19
C VAL A 254 -12.65 -6.02 -5.68
N ARG A 255 -13.46 -6.90 -5.08
CA ARG A 255 -14.74 -6.53 -4.43
C ARG A 255 -14.48 -5.56 -3.29
N TYR A 256 -13.59 -5.90 -2.36
CA TYR A 256 -13.21 -5.02 -1.26
C TYR A 256 -12.76 -3.63 -1.76
N LEU A 257 -11.89 -3.58 -2.75
CA LEU A 257 -11.42 -2.31 -3.29
C LEU A 257 -12.52 -1.52 -4.03
N ALA A 258 -13.50 -2.20 -4.63
CA ALA A 258 -14.65 -1.53 -5.24
C ALA A 258 -15.52 -0.85 -4.16
N ASP A 259 -15.77 -1.54 -3.04
CA ASP A 259 -16.56 -1.05 -1.91
C ASP A 259 -15.81 0.07 -1.14
N GLU A 260 -14.48 0.02 -1.09
CA GLU A 260 -13.61 1.03 -0.53
C GLU A 260 -13.41 2.26 -1.43
N GLY A 261 -13.96 2.29 -2.61
CA GLY A 261 -13.88 3.41 -3.54
C GLY A 261 -14.45 4.72 -2.96
N ALA A 262 -13.88 5.86 -3.38
CA ALA A 262 -14.34 7.19 -2.92
C ALA A 262 -15.76 7.56 -3.40
N GLY A 263 -16.27 6.89 -4.44
CA GLY A 263 -17.60 7.15 -5.02
C GLY A 263 -17.74 8.51 -5.70
N GLN A 264 -16.63 9.14 -6.15
CA GLN A 264 -16.62 10.53 -6.63
C GLN A 264 -16.50 10.66 -8.16
N CYS A 265 -16.25 9.58 -8.87
CA CYS A 265 -16.07 9.61 -10.33
C CYS A 265 -16.64 8.36 -10.99
N GLY A 266 -16.86 8.41 -12.31
CA GLY A 266 -17.43 7.30 -13.07
C GLY A 266 -16.71 5.96 -12.88
N PRO A 267 -15.36 5.91 -12.93
CA PRO A 267 -14.62 4.69 -12.58
C PRO A 267 -14.99 4.07 -11.23
N CYS A 268 -15.12 4.86 -10.16
CA CYS A 268 -15.51 4.37 -8.84
C CYS A 268 -16.98 3.94 -8.77
N VAL A 269 -17.90 4.72 -9.36
CA VAL A 269 -19.35 4.48 -9.21
C VAL A 269 -19.84 3.33 -10.09
N PHE A 270 -19.30 3.21 -11.29
CA PHE A 270 -19.76 2.23 -12.30
C PHE A 270 -18.68 1.22 -12.67
N GLY A 271 -17.44 1.67 -12.81
CA GLY A 271 -16.36 0.85 -13.36
C GLY A 271 -15.88 -0.22 -12.37
N LEU A 272 -15.60 0.14 -11.13
CA LEU A 272 -15.10 -0.81 -10.12
C LEU A 272 -16.14 -1.88 -9.77
N PRO A 273 -17.44 -1.56 -9.52
CA PRO A 273 -18.45 -2.59 -9.34
C PRO A 273 -18.55 -3.56 -10.51
N ALA A 274 -18.59 -3.05 -11.75
CA ALA A 274 -18.64 -3.90 -12.95
C ALA A 274 -17.40 -4.81 -13.09
N LEU A 275 -16.21 -4.32 -12.75
CA LEU A 275 -15.00 -5.14 -12.73
C LEU A 275 -15.03 -6.18 -11.62
N ALA A 276 -15.59 -5.85 -10.45
CA ALA A 276 -15.72 -6.76 -9.33
C ALA A 276 -16.72 -7.90 -9.65
N ASP A 277 -17.84 -7.57 -10.27
CA ASP A 277 -18.83 -8.56 -10.72
C ASP A 277 -18.22 -9.49 -11.78
N ALA A 278 -17.55 -8.95 -12.79
CA ALA A 278 -16.91 -9.77 -13.81
C ALA A 278 -15.77 -10.64 -13.24
N MET A 279 -15.01 -10.15 -12.25
CA MET A 279 -14.01 -10.99 -11.57
C MET A 279 -14.63 -12.09 -10.73
N ALA A 280 -15.76 -11.82 -10.06
CA ALA A 280 -16.52 -12.82 -9.31
C ALA A 280 -17.09 -13.90 -10.25
N ASP A 281 -17.66 -13.49 -11.38
CA ASP A 281 -18.13 -14.42 -12.39
C ASP A 281 -17.01 -15.34 -12.90
N LEU A 282 -15.83 -14.76 -13.23
CA LEU A 282 -14.67 -15.54 -13.66
C LEU A 282 -14.20 -16.51 -12.58
N ALA A 283 -14.17 -16.06 -11.32
CA ALA A 283 -13.64 -16.86 -10.21
C ALA A 283 -14.58 -17.98 -9.77
N TYR A 284 -15.89 -17.73 -9.71
CA TYR A 284 -16.83 -18.58 -9.00
C TYR A 284 -17.92 -19.22 -9.88
N HIS A 285 -18.23 -18.66 -11.05
CA HIS A 285 -19.37 -19.11 -11.86
C HIS A 285 -18.98 -19.61 -13.25
N GLY A 286 -17.83 -19.13 -13.76
CA GLY A 286 -17.45 -19.33 -15.15
C GLY A 286 -18.27 -18.44 -16.09
N GLY A 287 -17.85 -18.32 -17.34
CA GLY A 287 -18.45 -17.36 -18.27
C GLY A 287 -18.80 -17.90 -19.65
N ARG A 288 -18.65 -19.19 -19.88
CA ARG A 288 -18.81 -19.80 -21.21
C ARG A 288 -17.98 -19.10 -22.29
N GLY A 289 -16.73 -18.73 -21.94
CA GLY A 289 -15.79 -18.05 -22.82
C GLY A 289 -15.98 -16.53 -22.97
N ARG A 290 -16.90 -15.89 -22.23
CA ARG A 290 -17.27 -14.47 -22.40
C ARG A 290 -16.69 -13.51 -21.37
N VAL A 291 -16.45 -13.96 -20.14
CA VAL A 291 -16.08 -13.06 -19.03
C VAL A 291 -14.70 -12.44 -19.23
N ARG A 292 -13.74 -13.18 -19.77
CA ARG A 292 -12.41 -12.62 -20.07
C ARG A 292 -12.48 -11.50 -21.12
N HIS A 293 -13.35 -11.63 -22.14
CA HIS A 293 -13.60 -10.57 -23.11
C HIS A 293 -14.28 -9.36 -22.47
N GLN A 294 -15.22 -9.58 -21.54
CA GLN A 294 -15.86 -8.52 -20.77
C GLN A 294 -14.83 -7.74 -19.94
N LEU A 295 -13.96 -8.43 -19.20
CA LEU A 295 -12.88 -7.81 -18.43
C LEU A 295 -11.93 -7.02 -19.34
N ALA A 296 -11.54 -7.56 -20.48
CA ALA A 296 -10.68 -6.89 -21.45
C ALA A 296 -11.31 -5.60 -22.00
N ALA A 297 -12.64 -5.55 -22.15
CA ALA A 297 -13.38 -4.37 -22.56
C ALA A 297 -13.56 -3.34 -21.43
N LEU A 298 -13.81 -3.78 -20.20
CA LEU A 298 -14.07 -2.90 -19.04
C LEU A 298 -12.80 -2.19 -18.54
N ILE A 299 -11.66 -2.88 -18.48
CA ILE A 299 -10.43 -2.33 -17.92
C ILE A 299 -10.02 -1.00 -18.57
N PRO A 300 -9.99 -0.82 -19.91
CA PRO A 300 -9.65 0.45 -20.54
C PRO A 300 -10.65 1.58 -20.27
N LEU A 301 -11.90 1.25 -19.90
CA LEU A 301 -12.91 2.23 -19.53
C LEU A 301 -12.71 2.81 -18.12
N VAL A 302 -11.94 2.11 -17.28
CA VAL A 302 -11.67 2.48 -15.90
C VAL A 302 -10.26 3.07 -15.72
N GLU A 303 -9.27 2.47 -16.36
CA GLU A 303 -7.87 2.83 -16.24
C GLU A 303 -7.59 4.26 -16.69
N ARG A 304 -6.86 5.03 -15.85
CA ARG A 304 -6.47 6.44 -16.07
C ARG A 304 -7.63 7.42 -16.24
N ARG A 305 -8.83 7.05 -15.80
CA ARG A 305 -10.04 7.90 -15.88
C ARG A 305 -10.55 8.32 -14.51
N GLY A 306 -9.91 7.83 -13.43
CA GLY A 306 -10.25 8.19 -12.04
C GLY A 306 -9.78 9.59 -11.68
N ALA A 307 -10.47 10.21 -10.70
CA ALA A 307 -10.01 11.44 -10.05
C ALA A 307 -8.75 11.20 -9.20
N CYS A 308 -8.55 9.98 -8.71
CA CYS A 308 -7.36 9.51 -7.99
C CYS A 308 -6.81 8.22 -8.62
N ARG A 309 -5.78 7.63 -7.99
CA ARG A 309 -5.12 6.42 -8.51
C ARG A 309 -5.78 5.11 -8.06
N HIS A 310 -6.82 5.15 -7.24
CA HIS A 310 -7.49 3.97 -6.75
C HIS A 310 -8.02 3.04 -7.88
N PRO A 311 -8.74 3.53 -8.89
CA PRO A 311 -9.15 2.68 -10.01
C PRO A 311 -7.99 2.08 -10.81
N ASP A 312 -6.87 2.83 -10.94
CA ASP A 312 -5.68 2.34 -11.62
C ASP A 312 -5.03 1.17 -10.87
N GLY A 313 -5.00 1.24 -9.52
CA GLY A 313 -4.51 0.15 -8.68
C GLY A 313 -5.34 -1.13 -8.86
N VAL A 314 -6.66 -1.01 -8.86
CA VAL A 314 -7.57 -2.16 -9.05
C VAL A 314 -7.38 -2.79 -10.45
N THR A 315 -7.31 -1.99 -11.49
CA THR A 315 -7.07 -2.51 -12.85
C THR A 315 -5.70 -3.16 -12.99
N GLN A 316 -4.68 -2.65 -12.31
CA GLN A 316 -3.34 -3.23 -12.24
C GLN A 316 -3.36 -4.62 -11.59
N LEU A 317 -4.05 -4.78 -10.45
CA LEU A 317 -4.21 -6.07 -9.79
C LEU A 317 -4.87 -7.09 -10.72
N ILE A 318 -6.01 -6.74 -11.34
CA ILE A 318 -6.74 -7.61 -12.28
C ILE A 318 -5.85 -8.01 -13.46
N ARG A 319 -5.16 -7.06 -14.09
CA ARG A 319 -4.26 -7.35 -15.23
C ARG A 319 -3.14 -8.30 -14.85
N SER A 320 -2.55 -8.10 -13.67
CA SER A 320 -1.48 -8.97 -13.19
C SER A 320 -1.98 -10.38 -12.89
N ALA A 321 -3.17 -10.51 -12.29
CA ALA A 321 -3.82 -11.78 -12.03
C ALA A 321 -4.12 -12.55 -13.32
N LEU A 322 -4.71 -11.89 -14.31
CA LEU A 322 -5.01 -12.51 -15.61
C LEU A 322 -3.75 -12.93 -16.38
N ARG A 323 -2.62 -12.24 -16.18
CA ARG A 323 -1.33 -12.68 -16.74
C ARG A 323 -0.73 -13.84 -15.97
N ALA A 324 -0.66 -13.75 -14.64
CA ALA A 324 -0.04 -14.77 -13.80
C ALA A 324 -0.79 -16.11 -13.78
N ALA A 325 -2.11 -16.07 -14.02
CA ALA A 325 -3.00 -17.24 -14.07
C ALA A 325 -3.74 -17.34 -15.42
N ALA A 326 -3.06 -17.11 -16.54
CA ALA A 326 -3.70 -17.04 -17.85
C ALA A 326 -4.41 -18.36 -18.27
N GLU A 327 -3.81 -19.51 -17.96
CA GLU A 327 -4.39 -20.81 -18.23
C GLU A 327 -5.61 -21.09 -17.33
N ASP A 328 -5.49 -20.79 -16.02
CA ASP A 328 -6.62 -20.95 -15.10
C ASP A 328 -7.77 -20.01 -15.49
N ALA A 329 -7.48 -18.77 -15.89
CA ALA A 329 -8.50 -17.82 -16.30
C ALA A 329 -9.27 -18.32 -17.54
N ARG A 330 -8.60 -19.04 -18.44
CA ARG A 330 -9.26 -19.69 -19.57
C ARG A 330 -10.10 -20.88 -19.10
N ALA A 331 -9.51 -21.76 -18.29
CA ALA A 331 -10.22 -22.94 -17.78
C ALA A 331 -11.45 -22.55 -16.96
N HIS A 332 -11.34 -21.54 -16.08
CA HIS A 332 -12.49 -21.03 -15.32
C HIS A 332 -13.57 -20.45 -16.22
N ASP A 333 -13.20 -19.66 -17.22
CA ASP A 333 -14.16 -19.04 -18.14
C ASP A 333 -14.90 -20.08 -19.02
N GLU A 334 -14.21 -21.16 -19.43
CA GLU A 334 -14.75 -22.19 -20.32
C GLU A 334 -15.44 -23.34 -19.58
N ALA A 335 -14.84 -23.85 -18.50
CA ALA A 335 -15.22 -25.08 -17.79
C ALA A 335 -15.72 -24.86 -16.35
N GLY A 336 -15.56 -23.64 -15.79
CA GLY A 336 -15.94 -23.31 -14.43
C GLY A 336 -14.79 -23.35 -13.42
N PRO A 337 -15.08 -23.07 -12.14
CA PRO A 337 -14.06 -22.86 -11.11
C PRO A 337 -13.25 -24.10 -10.77
N CYS A 338 -11.98 -23.91 -10.44
CA CYS A 338 -11.09 -24.97 -9.96
C CYS A 338 -11.35 -25.31 -8.47
N HIS A 339 -10.85 -26.46 -8.01
CA HIS A 339 -10.98 -26.87 -6.60
C HIS A 339 -10.34 -25.90 -5.59
N GLY A 340 -9.34 -25.12 -6.00
CA GLY A 340 -8.68 -24.14 -5.15
C GLY A 340 -9.59 -22.99 -4.67
N VAL A 341 -10.76 -22.80 -5.29
CA VAL A 341 -11.76 -21.81 -4.87
C VAL A 341 -12.36 -22.12 -3.50
N ALA A 342 -12.43 -23.41 -3.12
CA ALA A 342 -12.97 -23.84 -1.83
C ALA A 342 -11.97 -23.74 -0.66
N ARG A 343 -10.74 -23.30 -0.91
CA ARG A 343 -9.72 -23.11 0.14
C ARG A 343 -10.01 -21.86 0.95
N GLU A 344 -9.59 -21.89 2.22
CA GLU A 344 -9.61 -20.69 3.06
C GLU A 344 -8.84 -19.55 2.41
N PRO A 345 -9.39 -18.35 2.44
CA PRO A 345 -8.74 -17.16 1.92
C PRO A 345 -7.43 -16.83 2.63
N LEU A 346 -6.42 -16.42 1.87
CA LEU A 346 -5.11 -16.05 2.38
C LEU A 346 -4.88 -14.54 2.43
N LEU A 347 -5.53 -13.79 1.51
CA LEU A 347 -5.42 -12.33 1.50
C LEU A 347 -6.31 -11.76 2.61
N PRO A 348 -5.74 -11.06 3.61
CA PRO A 348 -6.52 -10.48 4.69
C PRO A 348 -7.40 -9.34 4.15
N LEU A 349 -8.66 -9.37 4.52
CA LEU A 349 -9.58 -8.24 4.35
C LEU A 349 -10.01 -7.78 5.75
N PRO A 350 -10.22 -6.48 5.96
CA PRO A 350 -10.85 -6.02 7.19
C PRO A 350 -12.19 -6.74 7.35
N GLU A 351 -12.46 -7.25 8.55
CA GLU A 351 -13.79 -7.72 8.88
C GLU A 351 -14.73 -6.54 8.70
N GLU A 352 -15.90 -6.76 8.08
CA GLU A 352 -16.94 -5.75 8.01
C GLU A 352 -17.26 -5.35 9.46
N ILE A 353 -16.89 -4.13 9.83
CA ILE A 353 -17.29 -3.54 11.11
C ILE A 353 -18.79 -3.28 10.96
N PRO A 354 -19.66 -3.97 11.75
CA PRO A 354 -21.09 -3.83 11.63
C PRO A 354 -21.58 -2.40 11.93
#